data_0b98f7b315d4d4b494d9aa5fa7e8bfb7
#
_entry.id   0b98f7b315d4d4b494d9aa5fa7e8bfb7
#
_cell.length_a   1.000
_cell.length_b   1.000
_cell.length_c   1.000
_cell.angle_alpha   90.00
_cell.angle_beta   90.00
_cell.angle_gamma   90.00
#
_symmetry.space_group_name_H-M   'P 1'
#
loop_
_entity.id
_entity.type
_entity.pdbx_description
1 polymer ?
#
loop_
_entity_poly.entity_id
_entity_poly.type
_entity_poly.pdbx_seq_one_letter_code
_entity_poly.pdbx_strand_id
1 'polypeptide(L)'
;MRLVTVAHGTRDAAGNAVARAITGAAGTRLAMPWVASYVELCEPSFTSVLAADTPSVVVPLLLSTGHHVRHDLTGTRALGPDPLLAVAQVARLVACGAAPGQPVVMVAAGSTDPRATRDQMLAAAYLSEEWGGPVRLATLSGVGRRPVDVVTPADAVSPYLLAPGHFADRCRAESGAGVVADVIGAHSAVVDLVVERAAELVAGRRTA
;
A
#
# COMPACT_ATOMS: atom_id res chain seq x y z
N MET A 1 -24.48 -7.27 3.70
CA MET A 1 -23.13 -6.81 4.08
C MET A 1 -22.33 -6.66 2.81
N ARG A 2 -21.51 -5.59 2.69
CA ARG A 2 -20.64 -5.33 1.53
C ARG A 2 -19.19 -5.10 1.98
N LEU A 3 -18.22 -5.32 1.08
CA LEU A 3 -16.84 -4.89 1.24
C LEU A 3 -16.71 -3.42 0.85
N VAL A 4 -16.13 -2.61 1.72
CA VAL A 4 -15.74 -1.24 1.42
C VAL A 4 -14.23 -1.14 1.60
N THR A 5 -13.51 -0.76 0.57
CA THR A 5 -12.10 -0.39 0.74
C THR A 5 -11.95 1.13 0.75
N VAL A 6 -10.92 1.61 1.44
CA VAL A 6 -10.66 3.05 1.57
C VAL A 6 -9.22 3.34 1.18
N ALA A 7 -9.02 3.95 0.01
CA ALA A 7 -7.74 4.45 -0.43
C ALA A 7 -7.59 5.95 -0.11
N HIS A 8 -6.36 6.48 -0.21
CA HIS A 8 -6.15 7.92 -0.07
C HIS A 8 -6.95 8.70 -1.12
N GLY A 9 -6.94 8.22 -2.33
CA GLY A 9 -7.44 8.94 -3.50
C GLY A 9 -6.32 9.67 -4.23
N THR A 10 -6.53 9.91 -5.51
CA THR A 10 -5.59 10.65 -6.36
C THR A 10 -6.34 11.33 -7.50
N ARG A 11 -5.77 12.40 -8.05
CA ARG A 11 -6.27 13.02 -9.30
C ARG A 11 -5.93 12.20 -10.53
N ASP A 12 -5.03 11.24 -10.41
CA ASP A 12 -4.67 10.31 -11.48
C ASP A 12 -5.70 9.16 -11.54
N ALA A 13 -6.39 9.05 -12.69
CA ALA A 13 -7.39 8.01 -12.93
C ALA A 13 -6.81 6.59 -12.85
N ALA A 14 -5.54 6.40 -13.28
CA ALA A 14 -4.85 5.11 -13.21
C ALA A 14 -4.61 4.69 -11.75
N GLY A 15 -4.27 5.62 -10.86
CA GLY A 15 -4.13 5.35 -9.43
C GLY A 15 -5.43 4.87 -8.79
N ASN A 16 -6.53 5.54 -9.09
CA ASN A 16 -7.85 5.14 -8.57
C ASN A 16 -8.34 3.81 -9.21
N ALA A 17 -7.93 3.49 -10.44
CA ALA A 17 -8.22 2.20 -11.07
C ALA A 17 -7.59 1.02 -10.32
N VAL A 18 -6.40 1.18 -9.74
CA VAL A 18 -5.76 0.16 -8.89
C VAL A 18 -6.62 -0.16 -7.66
N ALA A 19 -7.09 0.86 -6.95
CA ALA A 19 -7.97 0.65 -5.79
C ALA A 19 -9.25 -0.11 -6.17
N ARG A 20 -9.89 0.27 -7.29
CA ARG A 20 -11.07 -0.44 -7.80
C ARG A 20 -10.76 -1.89 -8.20
N ALA A 21 -9.63 -2.15 -8.84
CA ALA A 21 -9.22 -3.49 -9.25
C ALA A 21 -9.00 -4.41 -8.04
N ILE A 22 -8.29 -3.92 -7.00
CA ILE A 22 -8.10 -4.67 -5.74
C ILE A 22 -9.45 -4.97 -5.08
N THR A 23 -10.30 -3.95 -4.95
CA THR A 23 -11.60 -4.08 -4.29
C THR A 23 -12.51 -5.05 -5.02
N GLY A 24 -12.58 -4.94 -6.35
CA GLY A 24 -13.40 -5.81 -7.19
C GLY A 24 -12.95 -7.27 -7.12
N ALA A 25 -11.64 -7.52 -7.20
CA ALA A 25 -11.08 -8.86 -7.08
C ALA A 25 -11.34 -9.48 -5.69
N ALA A 26 -11.15 -8.70 -4.63
CA ALA A 26 -11.43 -9.15 -3.26
C ALA A 26 -12.93 -9.39 -3.03
N GLY A 27 -13.78 -8.49 -3.50
CA GLY A 27 -15.25 -8.62 -3.42
C GLY A 27 -15.77 -9.87 -4.14
N THR A 28 -15.22 -10.17 -5.32
CA THR A 28 -15.53 -11.38 -6.07
C THR A 28 -15.14 -12.65 -5.29
N ARG A 29 -13.94 -12.69 -4.71
CA ARG A 29 -13.48 -13.84 -3.89
C ARG A 29 -14.31 -14.05 -2.63
N LEU A 30 -14.76 -12.94 -2.01
CA LEU A 30 -15.61 -12.98 -0.82
C LEU A 30 -17.11 -13.22 -1.14
N ALA A 31 -17.48 -13.26 -2.42
CA ALA A 31 -18.88 -13.28 -2.87
C ALA A 31 -19.72 -12.14 -2.23
N MET A 32 -19.11 -10.95 -2.11
CA MET A 32 -19.73 -9.76 -1.49
C MET A 32 -19.87 -8.62 -2.51
N PRO A 33 -20.97 -7.85 -2.47
CA PRO A 33 -21.00 -6.54 -3.10
C PRO A 33 -19.83 -5.68 -2.59
N TRP A 34 -19.28 -4.83 -3.42
CA TRP A 34 -18.10 -4.05 -3.08
C TRP A 34 -18.18 -2.59 -3.52
N VAL A 35 -17.46 -1.73 -2.80
CA VAL A 35 -17.27 -0.31 -3.14
C VAL A 35 -15.82 0.06 -2.82
N ALA A 36 -15.11 0.60 -3.80
CA ALA A 36 -13.86 1.32 -3.56
C ALA A 36 -14.21 2.78 -3.23
N SER A 37 -13.78 3.26 -2.08
CA SER A 37 -13.99 4.62 -1.61
C SER A 37 -12.66 5.30 -1.31
N TYR A 38 -12.72 6.62 -1.11
CA TYR A 38 -11.52 7.44 -0.97
C TYR A 38 -11.65 8.40 0.20
N VAL A 39 -10.52 8.71 0.84
CA VAL A 39 -10.47 9.71 1.91
C VAL A 39 -10.65 11.09 1.31
N GLU A 40 -9.96 11.38 0.19
CA GLU A 40 -10.00 12.67 -0.49
C GLU A 40 -9.72 12.52 -2.00
N LEU A 41 -9.77 13.62 -2.73
CA LEU A 41 -9.37 13.77 -4.15
C LEU A 41 -10.21 12.99 -5.18
N CYS A 42 -11.07 12.07 -4.78
CA CYS A 42 -11.87 11.24 -5.70
C CYS A 42 -13.17 10.78 -5.06
N GLU A 43 -14.19 10.60 -5.88
CA GLU A 43 -15.47 10.01 -5.48
C GLU A 43 -15.53 8.50 -5.81
N PRO A 44 -16.34 7.72 -5.06
CA PRO A 44 -17.12 8.16 -3.91
C PRO A 44 -16.27 8.40 -2.68
N SER A 45 -16.58 9.45 -1.92
CA SER A 45 -15.91 9.70 -0.64
C SER A 45 -16.30 8.62 0.37
N PHE A 46 -15.36 8.28 1.27
CA PHE A 46 -15.62 7.28 2.31
C PHE A 46 -16.81 7.67 3.21
N THR A 47 -16.92 8.94 3.54
CA THR A 47 -18.04 9.46 4.36
C THR A 47 -19.39 9.29 3.65
N SER A 48 -19.47 9.56 2.35
CA SER A 48 -20.71 9.37 1.58
C SER A 48 -21.10 7.90 1.48
N VAL A 49 -20.11 7.00 1.36
CA VAL A 49 -20.36 5.55 1.33
C VAL A 49 -20.90 5.05 2.67
N LEU A 50 -20.39 5.52 3.80
CA LEU A 50 -20.86 5.13 5.13
C LEU A 50 -22.27 5.67 5.43
N ALA A 51 -22.61 6.86 4.95
CA ALA A 51 -23.93 7.46 5.15
C ALA A 51 -25.09 6.64 4.54
N ALA A 52 -24.80 5.70 3.64
CA ALA A 52 -25.79 4.83 3.01
C ALA A 52 -26.36 3.72 3.90
N ASP A 53 -26.07 3.70 5.20
CA ASP A 53 -26.58 2.76 6.23
C ASP A 53 -26.61 1.27 5.79
N THR A 54 -25.67 0.88 4.95
CA THR A 54 -25.51 -0.51 4.52
C THR A 54 -24.45 -1.20 5.36
N PRO A 55 -24.72 -2.34 6.01
CA PRO A 55 -23.73 -3.08 6.75
C PRO A 55 -22.47 -3.32 5.92
N SER A 56 -21.33 -2.81 6.39
CA SER A 56 -20.09 -2.78 5.60
C SER A 56 -18.91 -3.32 6.42
N VAL A 57 -18.03 -4.09 5.76
CA VAL A 57 -16.70 -4.43 6.25
C VAL A 57 -15.74 -3.45 5.60
N VAL A 58 -15.01 -2.69 6.42
CA VAL A 58 -14.12 -1.60 5.94
C VAL A 58 -12.66 -2.04 6.03
N VAL A 59 -11.97 -2.07 4.89
CA VAL A 59 -10.54 -2.40 4.81
C VAL A 59 -9.77 -1.22 4.21
N PRO A 60 -8.91 -0.54 4.98
CA PRO A 60 -8.06 0.52 4.45
C PRO A 60 -7.04 -0.02 3.44
N LEU A 61 -6.89 0.64 2.30
CA LEU A 61 -5.80 0.41 1.34
C LEU A 61 -4.63 1.38 1.62
N LEU A 62 -4.28 1.55 2.89
CA LEU A 62 -3.21 2.42 3.35
C LEU A 62 -2.04 1.56 3.86
N LEU A 63 -0.83 1.85 3.41
CA LEU A 63 0.34 0.99 3.64
C LEU A 63 1.02 1.23 5.00
N SER A 64 0.62 2.25 5.75
CA SER A 64 1.13 2.55 7.09
C SER A 64 0.11 3.32 7.91
N THR A 65 0.28 3.27 9.24
CA THR A 65 -0.54 4.00 10.21
C THR A 65 -0.19 5.48 10.17
N GLY A 66 -0.89 6.24 9.34
CA GLY A 66 -0.74 7.69 9.22
C GLY A 66 -1.95 8.45 9.78
N HIS A 67 -2.00 9.75 9.44
CA HIS A 67 -3.08 10.65 9.88
C HIS A 67 -4.47 10.09 9.55
N HIS A 68 -4.71 9.64 8.32
CA HIS A 68 -6.01 9.17 7.86
C HIS A 68 -6.50 7.90 8.58
N VAL A 69 -5.61 6.93 8.86
CA VAL A 69 -6.00 5.73 9.62
C VAL A 69 -6.46 6.10 11.04
N ARG A 70 -5.87 7.12 11.64
CA ARG A 70 -6.17 7.53 13.02
C ARG A 70 -7.41 8.40 13.14
N HIS A 71 -7.65 9.27 12.17
CA HIS A 71 -8.70 10.29 12.26
C HIS A 71 -9.93 9.94 11.46
N ASP A 72 -9.74 9.43 10.24
CA ASP A 72 -10.85 9.16 9.33
C ASP A 72 -11.35 7.71 9.40
N LEU A 73 -10.47 6.78 9.83
CA LEU A 73 -10.73 5.34 9.85
C LEU A 73 -10.56 4.75 11.27
N THR A 74 -11.06 5.45 12.28
CA THR A 74 -10.94 5.07 13.69
C THR A 74 -11.43 3.63 13.92
N GLY A 75 -10.63 2.82 14.62
CA GLY A 75 -10.96 1.42 14.91
C GLY A 75 -10.59 0.44 13.79
N THR A 76 -10.03 0.92 12.66
CA THR A 76 -9.44 0.06 11.63
C THR A 76 -7.92 0.04 11.74
N ARG A 77 -7.28 -0.94 11.08
CA ARG A 77 -5.82 -0.97 10.95
C ARG A 77 -5.43 -0.78 9.48
N ALA A 78 -4.27 -0.18 9.24
CA ALA A 78 -3.71 -0.06 7.89
C ALA A 78 -3.55 -1.44 7.23
N LEU A 79 -3.55 -1.49 5.90
CA LEU A 79 -3.28 -2.71 5.14
C LEU A 79 -1.86 -3.21 5.42
N GLY A 80 -0.89 -2.31 5.44
CA GLY A 80 0.50 -2.60 5.77
C GLY A 80 0.93 -2.08 7.15
N PRO A 81 2.11 -2.51 7.61
CA PRO A 81 3.00 -3.47 6.96
C PRO A 81 2.49 -4.91 7.04
N ASP A 82 2.80 -5.70 6.00
CA ASP A 82 2.42 -7.11 5.94
C ASP A 82 3.37 -7.88 5.00
N PRO A 83 3.74 -9.15 5.29
CA PRO A 83 4.58 -9.97 4.42
C PRO A 83 4.04 -10.14 3.00
N LEU A 84 2.73 -10.21 2.80
CA LEU A 84 2.13 -10.32 1.47
C LEU A 84 2.40 -9.08 0.58
N LEU A 85 2.63 -7.92 1.19
CA LEU A 85 3.07 -6.74 0.45
C LEU A 85 4.52 -6.88 -0.02
N ALA A 86 5.37 -7.52 0.78
CA ALA A 86 6.76 -7.82 0.38
C ALA A 86 6.80 -8.82 -0.78
N VAL A 87 5.97 -9.86 -0.77
CA VAL A 87 5.79 -10.79 -1.91
C VAL A 87 5.45 -10.03 -3.18
N ALA A 88 4.51 -9.09 -3.12
CA ALA A 88 4.15 -8.27 -4.27
C ALA A 88 5.31 -7.36 -4.72
N GLN A 89 6.06 -6.77 -3.79
CA GLN A 89 7.23 -5.94 -4.11
C GLN A 89 8.35 -6.76 -4.77
N VAL A 90 8.63 -7.97 -4.28
CA VAL A 90 9.61 -8.87 -4.89
C VAL A 90 9.19 -9.23 -6.32
N ALA A 91 7.93 -9.53 -6.57
CA ALA A 91 7.43 -9.78 -7.91
C ALA A 91 7.67 -8.58 -8.85
N ARG A 92 7.53 -7.33 -8.36
CA ARG A 92 7.82 -6.12 -9.14
C ARG A 92 9.32 -5.92 -9.38
N LEU A 93 10.16 -6.22 -8.39
CA LEU A 93 11.63 -6.19 -8.54
C LEU A 93 12.10 -7.18 -9.61
N VAL A 94 11.61 -8.42 -9.56
CA VAL A 94 11.92 -9.44 -10.58
C VAL A 94 11.45 -9.00 -11.96
N ALA A 95 10.23 -8.46 -12.06
CA ALA A 95 9.65 -8.04 -13.34
C ALA A 95 10.42 -6.87 -13.98
N CYS A 96 11.09 -6.02 -13.21
CA CYS A 96 11.91 -4.93 -13.75
C CYS A 96 13.39 -5.32 -13.96
N GLY A 97 13.75 -6.59 -13.75
CA GLY A 97 15.10 -7.12 -14.00
C GLY A 97 16.10 -6.91 -12.87
N ALA A 98 15.65 -6.67 -11.64
CA ALA A 98 16.54 -6.66 -10.49
C ALA A 98 17.18 -8.04 -10.30
N ALA A 99 18.50 -8.08 -10.09
CA ALA A 99 19.22 -9.33 -9.92
C ALA A 99 19.03 -9.90 -8.50
N PRO A 100 18.93 -11.21 -8.32
CA PRO A 100 18.86 -11.83 -6.98
C PRO A 100 19.98 -11.35 -6.08
N GLY A 101 19.65 -10.90 -4.86
CA GLY A 101 20.62 -10.39 -3.89
C GLY A 101 21.13 -8.96 -4.17
N GLN A 102 20.71 -8.31 -5.26
CA GLN A 102 21.02 -6.91 -5.51
C GLN A 102 20.54 -6.06 -4.33
N PRO A 103 21.35 -5.08 -3.83
CA PRO A 103 20.90 -4.17 -2.80
C PRO A 103 19.64 -3.40 -3.24
N VAL A 104 18.68 -3.29 -2.35
CA VAL A 104 17.40 -2.62 -2.62
C VAL A 104 17.24 -1.39 -1.75
N VAL A 105 16.72 -0.31 -2.32
CA VAL A 105 16.19 0.82 -1.58
C VAL A 105 14.66 0.79 -1.68
N MET A 106 13.99 0.53 -0.57
CA MET A 106 12.54 0.70 -0.47
C MET A 106 12.22 2.17 -0.29
N VAL A 107 11.38 2.72 -1.16
CA VAL A 107 10.99 4.13 -1.14
C VAL A 107 9.52 4.25 -0.76
N ALA A 108 9.25 4.83 0.42
CA ALA A 108 7.90 5.10 0.91
C ALA A 108 7.48 6.56 0.72
N ALA A 109 6.19 6.83 0.75
CA ALA A 109 5.67 8.20 0.70
C ALA A 109 6.23 9.08 1.83
N GLY A 110 6.45 8.47 3.00
CA GLY A 110 6.91 9.16 4.20
C GLY A 110 5.76 9.72 5.05
N SER A 111 6.09 10.09 6.28
CA SER A 111 5.16 10.68 7.23
C SER A 111 5.93 11.42 8.33
N THR A 112 5.25 12.31 9.07
CA THR A 112 5.73 12.89 10.33
C THR A 112 5.25 12.09 11.54
N ASP A 113 4.34 11.12 11.37
CA ASP A 113 3.87 10.27 12.46
C ASP A 113 4.90 9.16 12.76
N PRO A 114 5.40 9.06 14.02
CA PRO A 114 6.37 8.02 14.40
C PRO A 114 5.86 6.59 14.20
N ARG A 115 4.55 6.36 14.21
CA ARG A 115 3.97 5.03 13.94
C ARG A 115 4.15 4.64 12.49
N ALA A 116 3.89 5.58 11.56
CA ALA A 116 4.14 5.34 10.15
C ALA A 116 5.62 5.03 9.88
N THR A 117 6.54 5.70 10.58
CA THR A 117 7.96 5.39 10.47
C THR A 117 8.27 3.96 10.92
N ARG A 118 7.71 3.50 12.04
CA ARG A 118 7.85 2.11 12.50
C ARG A 118 7.29 1.11 11.50
N ASP A 119 6.11 1.39 10.96
CA ASP A 119 5.46 0.54 9.95
C ASP A 119 6.33 0.43 8.70
N GLN A 120 6.91 1.54 8.23
CA GLN A 120 7.80 1.56 7.07
C GLN A 120 9.10 0.80 7.34
N MET A 121 9.67 0.89 8.54
CA MET A 121 10.84 0.10 8.93
C MET A 121 10.52 -1.40 8.95
N LEU A 122 9.36 -1.79 9.47
CA LEU A 122 8.92 -3.18 9.49
C LEU A 122 8.62 -3.69 8.07
N ALA A 123 8.04 -2.87 7.19
CA ALA A 123 7.85 -3.20 5.79
C ALA A 123 9.20 -3.45 5.08
N ALA A 124 10.21 -2.62 5.36
CA ALA A 124 11.56 -2.82 4.82
C ALA A 124 12.20 -4.13 5.33
N ALA A 125 11.95 -4.50 6.58
CA ALA A 125 12.40 -5.77 7.15
C ALA A 125 11.74 -6.96 6.45
N TYR A 126 10.42 -6.94 6.24
CA TYR A 126 9.72 -7.98 5.48
C TYR A 126 10.22 -8.09 4.04
N LEU A 127 10.46 -6.93 3.39
CA LEU A 127 11.03 -6.95 2.05
C LEU A 127 12.44 -7.52 2.03
N SER A 128 13.28 -7.24 3.03
CA SER A 128 14.63 -7.80 3.16
C SER A 128 14.62 -9.31 3.34
N GLU A 129 13.68 -9.82 4.14
CA GLU A 129 13.49 -11.25 4.35
C GLU A 129 13.03 -11.95 3.06
N GLU A 130 11.99 -11.42 2.40
CA GLU A 130 11.44 -12.01 1.18
C GLU A 130 12.39 -11.91 -0.03
N TRP A 131 13.14 -10.79 -0.14
CA TRP A 131 14.13 -10.57 -1.21
C TRP A 131 15.40 -11.39 -1.02
N GLY A 132 15.72 -11.78 0.22
CA GLY A 132 16.97 -12.46 0.56
C GLY A 132 18.21 -11.58 0.46
N GLY A 133 18.08 -10.26 0.64
CA GLY A 133 19.16 -9.29 0.50
C GLY A 133 18.92 -8.00 1.29
N PRO A 134 19.95 -7.12 1.35
CA PRO A 134 19.89 -5.90 2.14
C PRO A 134 18.86 -4.91 1.56
N VAL A 135 17.98 -4.39 2.42
CA VAL A 135 17.02 -3.34 2.08
C VAL A 135 17.24 -2.12 2.95
N ARG A 136 17.41 -0.96 2.31
CA ARG A 136 17.47 0.34 2.96
C ARG A 136 16.17 1.10 2.74
N LEU A 137 15.78 1.93 3.71
CA LEU A 137 14.57 2.75 3.61
C LEU A 137 14.91 4.18 3.21
N ALA A 138 14.16 4.71 2.25
CA ALA A 138 14.10 6.13 1.93
C ALA A 138 12.64 6.62 1.91
N THR A 139 12.43 7.93 2.09
CA THR A 139 11.10 8.54 2.12
C THR A 139 11.03 9.77 1.24
N LEU A 140 9.91 9.94 0.54
CA LEU A 140 9.69 11.08 -0.35
C LEU A 140 9.27 12.36 0.40
N SER A 141 8.71 12.20 1.61
CA SER A 141 8.29 13.31 2.46
C SER A 141 8.47 12.99 3.95
N GLY A 142 8.08 13.91 4.82
CA GLY A 142 8.13 13.70 6.28
C GLY A 142 9.53 13.45 6.82
N VAL A 143 9.64 12.54 7.77
CA VAL A 143 10.90 12.16 8.43
C VAL A 143 11.58 11.04 7.63
N GLY A 144 12.91 11.07 7.57
CA GLY A 144 13.73 10.05 6.91
C GLY A 144 14.67 10.64 5.85
N ARG A 145 15.53 9.77 5.32
CA ARG A 145 16.47 10.15 4.25
C ARG A 145 15.75 10.17 2.89
N ARG A 146 16.16 11.07 2.02
CA ARG A 146 15.57 11.17 0.67
C ARG A 146 16.20 10.13 -0.27
N PRO A 147 15.48 9.70 -1.33
CA PRO A 147 16.04 8.77 -2.32
C PRO A 147 17.38 9.26 -2.88
N VAL A 148 17.51 10.53 -3.22
CA VAL A 148 18.74 11.13 -3.75
C VAL A 148 19.95 10.99 -2.81
N ASP A 149 19.73 10.85 -1.50
CA ASP A 149 20.79 10.71 -0.50
C ASP A 149 21.15 9.24 -0.20
N VAL A 150 20.33 8.29 -0.67
CA VAL A 150 20.45 6.88 -0.28
C VAL A 150 20.71 5.98 -1.47
N VAL A 151 20.08 6.24 -2.60
CA VAL A 151 20.14 5.40 -3.80
C VAL A 151 21.48 5.59 -4.51
N THR A 152 22.06 4.48 -4.92
CA THR A 152 23.29 4.43 -5.74
C THR A 152 22.99 3.73 -7.08
N PRO A 153 23.83 3.87 -8.10
CA PRO A 153 23.63 3.16 -9.38
C PRO A 153 23.60 1.63 -9.28
N ALA A 154 24.12 1.05 -8.20
CA ALA A 154 24.13 -0.39 -7.96
C ALA A 154 22.82 -0.90 -7.36
N ASP A 155 21.95 -0.02 -6.88
CA ASP A 155 20.72 -0.39 -6.21
C ASP A 155 19.57 -0.67 -7.19
N ALA A 156 18.67 -1.57 -6.82
CA ALA A 156 17.32 -1.57 -7.31
C ALA A 156 16.41 -0.77 -6.38
N VAL A 157 15.40 -0.11 -6.93
CA VAL A 157 14.44 0.69 -6.15
C VAL A 157 13.08 0.00 -6.13
N SER A 158 12.54 -0.22 -4.93
CA SER A 158 11.22 -0.79 -4.70
C SER A 158 10.28 0.29 -4.11
N PRO A 159 9.35 0.83 -4.89
CA PRO A 159 8.35 1.76 -4.36
C PRO A 159 7.39 1.04 -3.39
N TYR A 160 7.38 1.45 -2.13
CA TYR A 160 6.36 1.05 -1.15
C TYR A 160 5.15 1.98 -1.31
N LEU A 161 4.55 1.90 -2.49
CA LEU A 161 3.42 2.68 -2.97
C LEU A 161 2.43 1.75 -3.65
N LEU A 162 1.15 1.89 -3.33
CA LEU A 162 0.14 0.97 -3.84
C LEU A 162 -0.21 1.23 -5.30
N ALA A 163 -0.17 2.48 -5.75
CA ALA A 163 -0.71 2.89 -7.04
C ALA A 163 0.15 3.97 -7.72
N PRO A 164 0.06 4.12 -9.06
CA PRO A 164 0.69 5.22 -9.77
C PRO A 164 0.12 6.59 -9.34
N GLY A 165 0.86 7.66 -9.61
CA GLY A 165 0.53 9.03 -9.29
C GLY A 165 1.74 9.80 -8.77
N HIS A 166 1.50 10.98 -8.21
CA HIS A 166 2.54 11.95 -7.81
C HIS A 166 3.74 11.35 -7.06
N PHE A 167 3.50 10.50 -6.05
CA PHE A 167 4.61 9.89 -5.30
C PHE A 167 5.38 8.85 -6.11
N ALA A 168 4.71 8.10 -7.00
CA ALA A 168 5.39 7.15 -7.88
C ALA A 168 6.29 7.87 -8.89
N ASP A 169 5.80 8.98 -9.46
CA ASP A 169 6.57 9.81 -10.39
C ASP A 169 7.78 10.44 -9.69
N ARG A 170 7.59 10.96 -8.49
CA ARG A 170 8.70 11.48 -7.67
C ARG A 170 9.71 10.39 -7.30
N CYS A 171 9.24 9.19 -6.96
CA CYS A 171 10.14 8.07 -6.68
C CYS A 171 11.07 7.79 -7.88
N ARG A 172 10.51 7.73 -9.08
CA ARG A 172 11.33 7.55 -10.30
C ARG A 172 12.30 8.71 -10.53
N ALA A 173 11.82 9.94 -10.42
CA ALA A 173 12.61 11.14 -10.68
C ALA A 173 13.76 11.34 -9.67
N GLU A 174 13.52 11.05 -8.38
CA GLU A 174 14.47 11.31 -7.31
C GLU A 174 15.44 10.15 -7.04
N SER A 175 15.17 8.94 -7.58
CA SER A 175 15.99 7.77 -7.29
C SER A 175 17.30 7.71 -8.09
N GLY A 176 17.32 8.19 -9.33
CA GLY A 176 18.55 8.15 -10.15
C GLY A 176 19.12 6.73 -10.37
N ALA A 177 18.36 5.69 -10.07
CA ALA A 177 18.77 4.29 -10.20
C ALA A 177 18.55 3.77 -11.61
N GLY A 178 19.37 2.78 -12.02
CA GLY A 178 19.18 2.09 -13.30
C GLY A 178 17.98 1.14 -13.29
N VAL A 179 17.58 0.64 -12.14
CA VAL A 179 16.47 -0.31 -11.97
C VAL A 179 15.47 0.24 -10.96
N VAL A 180 14.29 0.62 -11.42
CA VAL A 180 13.19 1.09 -10.57
C VAL A 180 11.96 0.24 -10.86
N ALA A 181 11.51 -0.52 -9.86
CA ALA A 181 10.34 -1.36 -9.97
C ALA A 181 9.05 -0.51 -10.10
N ASP A 182 8.01 -1.13 -10.64
CA ASP A 182 6.68 -0.55 -10.58
C ASP A 182 6.12 -0.52 -9.16
N VAL A 183 5.08 0.27 -8.96
CA VAL A 183 4.29 0.27 -7.72
C VAL A 183 3.70 -1.12 -7.46
N ILE A 184 3.33 -1.39 -6.22
CA ILE A 184 2.78 -2.69 -5.78
C ILE A 184 1.59 -3.11 -6.66
N GLY A 185 0.64 -2.21 -6.89
CA GLY A 185 -0.50 -2.42 -7.78
C GLY A 185 -1.51 -3.45 -7.25
N ALA A 186 -2.39 -3.90 -8.15
CA ALA A 186 -3.39 -4.93 -7.86
C ALA A 186 -2.80 -6.35 -7.98
N HIS A 187 -1.66 -6.61 -7.32
CA HIS A 187 -1.06 -7.93 -7.26
C HIS A 187 -1.94 -8.92 -6.49
N SER A 188 -1.91 -10.21 -6.84
CA SER A 188 -2.73 -11.23 -6.19
C SER A 188 -2.53 -11.28 -4.67
N ALA A 189 -1.30 -11.18 -4.19
CA ALA A 189 -0.99 -11.14 -2.76
C ALA A 189 -1.63 -9.94 -2.04
N VAL A 190 -1.78 -8.79 -2.70
CA VAL A 190 -2.52 -7.65 -2.13
C VAL A 190 -4.02 -7.95 -2.01
N VAL A 191 -4.57 -8.63 -3.02
CA VAL A 191 -5.97 -9.08 -2.99
C VAL A 191 -6.19 -10.11 -1.89
N ASP A 192 -5.26 -11.07 -1.73
CA ASP A 192 -5.28 -12.06 -0.64
C ASP A 192 -5.30 -11.37 0.71
N LEU A 193 -4.43 -10.39 0.92
CA LEU A 193 -4.37 -9.61 2.16
C LEU A 193 -5.70 -8.88 2.45
N VAL A 194 -6.32 -8.29 1.45
CA VAL A 194 -7.64 -7.63 1.64
C VAL A 194 -8.72 -8.63 2.02
N VAL A 195 -8.70 -9.82 1.41
CA VAL A 195 -9.63 -10.92 1.75
C VAL A 195 -9.43 -11.38 3.18
N GLU A 196 -8.18 -11.60 3.61
CA GLU A 196 -7.84 -11.98 4.99
C GLU A 196 -8.31 -10.92 6.00
N ARG A 197 -8.02 -9.63 5.76
CA ARG A 197 -8.48 -8.53 6.62
C ARG A 197 -10.01 -8.46 6.72
N ALA A 198 -10.70 -8.64 5.60
CA ALA A 198 -12.16 -8.64 5.60
C ALA A 198 -12.72 -9.83 6.39
N ALA A 199 -12.15 -11.02 6.23
CA ALA A 199 -12.55 -12.23 6.95
C ALA A 199 -12.35 -12.10 8.47
N GLU A 200 -11.20 -11.56 8.91
CA GLU A 200 -10.91 -11.26 10.33
C GLU A 200 -11.99 -10.34 10.93
N LEU A 201 -12.33 -9.25 10.23
CA LEU A 201 -13.34 -8.29 10.68
C LEU A 201 -14.75 -8.89 10.75
N VAL A 202 -15.10 -9.78 9.84
CA VAL A 202 -16.38 -10.50 9.88
C VAL A 202 -16.44 -11.49 11.05
N ALA A 203 -15.36 -12.22 11.29
CA ALA A 203 -15.26 -13.18 12.40
C ALA A 203 -15.34 -12.45 13.75
N GLY A 204 -14.60 -11.36 13.94
CA GLY A 204 -14.62 -10.56 15.17
C GLY A 204 -15.99 -9.98 15.53
N ARG A 205 -16.84 -9.67 14.54
CA ARG A 205 -18.22 -9.19 14.77
C ARG A 205 -19.20 -10.28 15.22
N ARG A 206 -18.87 -11.56 14.98
CA ARG A 206 -19.74 -12.69 15.39
C ARG A 206 -19.52 -13.09 16.84
N THR A 207 -18.40 -12.66 17.44
CA THR A 207 -17.98 -12.99 18.79
C THR A 207 -18.20 -11.86 19.81
N ALA A 208 -18.61 -10.69 19.36
CA ALA A 208 -18.94 -9.51 20.17
C ALA A 208 -20.47 -9.32 20.28
#